data_31ed5d2dda8865ee370277066284316d
#
_entry.id   31ed5d2dda8865ee370277066284316d
#
_cell.length_a   1.000
_cell.length_b   1.000
_cell.length_c   1.000
_cell.angle_alpha   90.00
_cell.angle_beta   90.00
_cell.angle_gamma   90.00
#
_symmetry.space_group_name_H-M   'P 1'
#
loop_
_entity.id
_entity.type
_entity.pdbx_description
1 polymer ?
#
loop_
_entity_poly.entity_id
_entity_poly.type
_entity_poly.pdbx_seq_one_letter_code
_entity_poly.pdbx_strand_id
1 'polypeptide(L)'
;MGALNKVAVEITVVLGQARLPMHQLLRMGRGAVIELESRPTDDVVVLANNHPIAKAEIVIQEDRIAVAITDPVSSDDHDHSA
;
A
#
# COMPACT_ATOMS: atom_id res chain seq x y z
N MET A 1 29.44 4.13 -7.54
CA MET A 1 28.44 4.72 -7.84
C MET A 1 27.41 4.01 -8.50
N GLY A 2 27.57 3.33 -9.53
CA GLY A 2 26.53 2.67 -10.24
C GLY A 2 25.82 1.61 -9.44
N ALA A 3 26.46 1.04 -8.47
CA ALA A 3 25.86 -0.03 -7.69
C ALA A 3 24.64 0.44 -6.92
N LEU A 4 24.67 1.64 -6.39
CA LEU A 4 23.53 2.13 -5.63
C LEU A 4 22.31 2.32 -6.50
N ASN A 5 22.51 2.69 -7.75
CA ASN A 5 21.38 2.92 -8.63
C ASN A 5 20.70 1.64 -9.04
N LYS A 6 21.37 0.52 -8.84
CA LYS A 6 20.82 -0.77 -9.25
C LYS A 6 20.10 -1.49 -8.13
N VAL A 7 20.12 -0.95 -6.96
CA VAL A 7 19.40 -1.55 -5.84
C VAL A 7 17.94 -1.23 -5.99
N ALA A 8 17.13 -2.27 -6.07
CA ALA A 8 15.70 -2.10 -6.22
C ALA A 8 15.04 -2.09 -4.85
N VAL A 9 14.01 -1.29 -4.73
CA VAL A 9 13.21 -1.22 -3.52
C VAL A 9 11.82 -1.73 -3.86
N GLU A 10 11.34 -2.64 -3.05
CA GLU A 10 10.02 -3.20 -3.30
C GLU A 10 8.96 -2.29 -2.69
N ILE A 11 8.06 -1.82 -3.54
CA ILE A 11 6.98 -0.93 -3.10
C ILE A 11 5.71 -1.74 -2.99
N THR A 12 5.05 -1.63 -1.85
CA THR A 12 3.78 -2.29 -1.61
C THR A 12 2.75 -1.24 -1.25
N VAL A 13 1.57 -1.37 -1.81
CA VAL A 13 0.48 -0.45 -1.52
C VAL A 13 -0.61 -1.23 -0.82
N VAL A 14 -0.95 -0.80 0.40
CA VAL A 14 -1.96 -1.47 1.20
C VAL A 14 -3.29 -0.77 0.97
N LEU A 15 -4.21 -1.47 0.32
CA LEU A 15 -5.51 -0.88 -0.01
C LEU A 15 -6.46 -0.91 1.18
N GLY A 16 -6.32 -1.91 2.05
CA GLY A 16 -7.22 -2.03 3.18
C GLY A 16 -7.08 -3.41 3.80
N GLN A 17 -7.96 -3.70 4.71
CA GLN A 17 -7.92 -4.99 5.39
C GLN A 17 -9.33 -5.51 5.60
N ALA A 18 -9.43 -6.79 5.83
CA ALA A 18 -10.69 -7.43 6.14
C ALA A 18 -10.42 -8.56 7.11
N ARG A 19 -11.42 -8.90 7.90
CA ARG A 19 -11.32 -10.01 8.84
C ARG A 19 -12.35 -11.04 8.47
N LEU A 20 -11.89 -12.27 8.33
CA LEU A 20 -12.77 -13.38 7.93
C LEU A 20 -12.51 -14.57 8.82
N PRO A 21 -13.54 -15.34 9.12
CA PRO A 21 -13.32 -16.65 9.77
C PRO A 21 -12.48 -17.53 8.83
N MET A 22 -11.60 -18.32 9.43
CA MET A 22 -10.73 -19.17 8.64
C MET A 22 -11.53 -20.14 7.76
N HIS A 23 -12.62 -20.69 8.28
CA HIS A 23 -13.37 -21.65 7.50
C HIS A 23 -14.00 -21.01 6.26
N GLN A 24 -14.33 -19.74 6.33
CA GLN A 24 -14.87 -19.04 5.17
C GLN A 24 -13.78 -18.80 4.13
N LEU A 25 -12.60 -18.42 4.61
CA LEU A 25 -11.47 -18.19 3.72
C LEU A 25 -11.12 -19.46 2.95
N LEU A 26 -11.16 -20.60 3.60
CA LEU A 26 -10.79 -21.86 2.98
C LEU A 26 -11.81 -22.34 1.94
N ARG A 27 -13.00 -21.76 1.95
CA ARG A 27 -14.02 -22.13 0.98
C ARG A 27 -14.03 -21.24 -0.25
N MET A 28 -13.24 -20.20 -0.25
CA MET A 28 -13.25 -19.29 -1.37
C MET A 28 -12.57 -19.91 -2.57
N GLY A 29 -13.17 -19.69 -3.72
CA GLY A 29 -12.62 -20.15 -4.96
C GLY A 29 -12.43 -19.02 -5.91
N ARG A 30 -12.20 -19.37 -7.16
CA ARG A 30 -12.00 -18.35 -8.19
C ARG A 30 -13.23 -17.46 -8.29
N GLY A 31 -13.02 -16.17 -8.38
CA GLY A 31 -14.12 -15.22 -8.50
C GLY A 31 -14.68 -14.75 -7.19
N ALA A 32 -14.19 -15.25 -6.07
CA ALA A 32 -14.64 -14.78 -4.77
C ALA A 32 -14.26 -13.32 -4.59
N VAL A 33 -15.10 -12.59 -3.86
CA VAL A 33 -14.87 -11.17 -3.62
C VAL A 33 -14.72 -10.95 -2.13
N ILE A 34 -13.68 -10.25 -1.74
CA ILE A 34 -13.44 -9.88 -0.36
C ILE A 34 -13.60 -8.39 -0.25
N GLU A 35 -14.54 -7.94 0.58
CA GLU A 35 -14.73 -6.53 0.82
C GLU A 35 -13.73 -6.05 1.86
N LEU A 36 -13.06 -4.98 1.55
CA LEU A 36 -12.11 -4.37 2.48
C LEU A 36 -12.83 -3.33 3.33
N GLU A 37 -12.29 -3.08 4.49
CA GLU A 37 -12.89 -2.13 5.43
C GLU A 37 -12.57 -0.69 5.09
N SER A 38 -11.97 -0.46 3.93
CA SER A 38 -11.61 0.88 3.49
C SER A 38 -12.62 1.40 2.49
N ARG A 39 -12.72 2.73 2.41
CA ARG A 39 -13.55 3.38 1.43
C ARG A 39 -12.69 3.78 0.24
N PRO A 40 -13.30 3.91 -0.95
CA PRO A 40 -12.52 4.32 -2.12
C PRO A 40 -11.83 5.66 -1.95
N THR A 41 -12.36 6.53 -1.08
CA THR A 41 -11.79 7.85 -0.88
C THR A 41 -10.71 7.88 0.18
N ASP A 42 -10.51 6.77 0.90
CA ASP A 42 -9.48 6.73 1.93
C ASP A 42 -8.10 6.69 1.31
N ASP A 43 -7.14 7.33 1.97
CA ASP A 43 -5.76 7.21 1.54
C ASP A 43 -5.27 5.81 1.81
N VAL A 44 -4.37 5.36 0.97
CA VAL A 44 -3.74 4.06 1.14
C VAL A 44 -2.35 4.26 1.69
N VAL A 45 -1.78 3.21 2.24
CA VAL A 45 -0.44 3.27 2.83
C VAL A 45 0.55 2.66 1.86
N VAL A 46 1.64 3.36 1.62
CA VAL A 46 2.71 2.89 0.75
C VAL A 46 3.86 2.43 1.63
N LEU A 47 4.31 1.21 1.37
CA LEU A 47 5.41 0.61 2.11
C LEU A 47 6.61 0.43 1.19
N ALA A 48 7.78 0.66 1.73
CA ALA A 48 9.02 0.34 1.04
C ALA A 48 9.72 -0.72 1.87
N ASN A 49 9.90 -1.90 1.30
CA ASN A 49 10.50 -3.04 2.00
C ASN A 49 9.80 -3.27 3.35
N ASN A 50 8.48 -3.21 3.32
CA ASN A 50 7.62 -3.45 4.49
C ASN A 50 7.65 -2.36 5.54
N HIS A 51 8.22 -1.21 5.23
CA HIS A 51 8.21 -0.09 6.15
C HIS A 51 7.32 1.01 5.59
N PRO A 52 6.38 1.56 6.37
CA PRO A 52 5.52 2.63 5.87
C PRO A 52 6.34 3.87 5.56
N ILE A 53 6.17 4.40 4.38
CA ILE A 53 6.89 5.59 3.97
C ILE A 53 5.99 6.74 3.58
N ALA A 54 4.73 6.47 3.27
CA ALA A 54 3.86 7.53 2.77
C ALA A 54 2.42 7.08 2.77
N LYS A 55 1.54 8.06 2.67
CA LYS A 55 0.14 7.83 2.33
C LYS A 55 -0.09 8.33 0.92
N ALA A 56 -1.05 7.75 0.26
CA ALA A 56 -1.28 8.07 -1.14
C ALA A 56 -2.74 7.85 -1.49
N GLU A 57 -3.13 8.38 -2.63
CA GLU A 57 -4.44 8.08 -3.17
C GLU A 57 -4.28 7.32 -4.46
N ILE A 58 -5.26 6.49 -4.75
CA ILE A 58 -5.25 5.66 -5.94
C ILE A 58 -5.61 6.51 -7.15
N VAL A 59 -4.83 6.37 -8.19
CA VAL A 59 -5.06 7.08 -9.45
C VAL A 59 -5.08 6.04 -10.55
N ILE A 60 -6.06 6.12 -11.42
CA ILE A 60 -6.13 5.22 -12.56
C ILE A 60 -5.70 5.98 -13.79
N GLN A 61 -4.64 5.49 -14.43
CA GLN A 61 -4.12 6.11 -15.62
C GLN A 61 -4.26 5.13 -16.78
N GLU A 62 -5.17 5.43 -17.68
CA GLU A 62 -5.46 4.57 -18.81
C GLU A 62 -5.79 3.17 -18.31
N ASP A 63 -4.92 2.21 -18.51
CA ASP A 63 -5.19 0.85 -18.07
C ASP A 63 -4.29 0.44 -16.90
N ARG A 64 -3.70 1.41 -16.21
CA ARG A 64 -2.80 1.12 -15.11
C ARG A 64 -3.26 1.79 -13.84
N ILE A 65 -2.91 1.18 -12.73
CA ILE A 65 -3.16 1.73 -11.42
C ILE A 65 -1.89 2.39 -10.93
N ALA A 66 -2.01 3.63 -10.49
CA ALA A 66 -0.89 4.38 -9.93
C ALA A 66 -1.31 4.94 -8.59
N VAL A 67 -0.37 5.49 -7.86
CA VAL A 67 -0.67 6.16 -6.61
C VAL A 67 -0.01 7.52 -6.60
N ALA A 68 -0.71 8.49 -6.06
CA ALA A 68 -0.19 9.84 -5.89
C ALA A 68 0.05 10.07 -4.42
N ILE A 69 1.28 10.39 -4.06
CA ILE A 69 1.65 10.56 -2.67
C ILE A 69 0.93 11.80 -2.12
N THR A 70 0.25 11.62 -0.99
CA THR A 70 -0.43 12.72 -0.35
C THR A 70 0.28 13.18 0.92
N ASP A 71 1.04 12.28 1.57
CA ASP A 71 1.66 12.63 2.83
C ASP A 71 2.85 11.70 3.07
N PRO A 72 4.08 12.17 2.92
CA PRO A 72 5.25 11.33 3.20
C PRO A 72 5.41 11.15 4.69
N VAL A 73 5.25 9.90 5.13
CA VAL A 73 5.30 9.60 6.55
C VAL A 73 6.72 9.66 7.08
N SER A 74 7.66 9.20 6.30
CA SER A 74 9.02 9.06 6.79
C SER A 74 9.66 10.38 7.18
N SER A 75 9.22 11.48 6.60
CA SER A 75 9.83 12.74 6.94
C SER A 75 9.54 13.15 8.37
N ASP A 76 8.47 12.63 8.93
CA ASP A 76 8.15 12.99 10.31
C ASP A 76 9.14 12.42 11.28
N ASP A 77 9.71 11.29 10.95
CA ASP A 77 10.64 10.65 11.85
C ASP A 77 11.86 11.49 12.10
N HIS A 78 12.28 12.19 11.09
CA HIS A 78 13.44 13.02 11.27
C HIS A 78 13.19 14.13 12.24
N ASP A 79 12.01 14.67 12.19
CA ASP A 79 11.72 15.76 13.08
C ASP A 79 11.74 15.35 14.51
N HIS A 80 11.27 14.15 14.75
CA HIS A 80 11.24 13.69 16.10
C HIS A 80 12.58 13.41 16.66
N SER A 81 13.46 12.95 15.83
CA SER A 81 14.76 12.59 16.33
C SER A 81 15.57 13.79 16.72
N ALA A 82 15.19 14.90 16.30
CA ALA A 82 15.95 16.14 16.62
C ALA A 82 15.73 16.61 18.06
#